data_8149b95a4b37cc3b5178721fb840d2b7
#
_entry.id   8149b95a4b37cc3b5178721fb840d2b7
#
_cell.length_a   1.000
_cell.length_b   1.000
_cell.length_c   1.000
_cell.angle_alpha   90.00
_cell.angle_beta   90.00
_cell.angle_gamma   90.00
#
_symmetry.space_group_name_H-M   'P 1'
#
loop_
_entity.id
_entity.type
_entity.pdbx_description
1 polymer ?
#
loop_
_entity_poly.entity_id
_entity_poly.type
_entity_poly.pdbx_seq_one_letter_code
_entity_poly.pdbx_strand_id
1 'polypeptide(L)'
;MNRQDETIFALATPAGRAAVQIFRVSGKGAARALRRLAGRLPQPRVMTYSTITDIDGHKIDVGMTAWFPSPASPTGEDYAEFHLHGTPHIGRMLMLALEQLPAFRLADAGEF
;
A
#
# COMPACT_ATOMS: atom_id res chain seq x y z
N MET A 1 1.27 -17.65 12.93
CA MET A 1 2.13 -17.01 11.90
C MET A 1 3.23 -16.21 12.59
N ASN A 2 4.47 -16.36 12.14
CA ASN A 2 5.58 -15.58 12.65
C ASN A 2 5.43 -14.11 12.22
N ARG A 3 5.78 -13.16 13.11
CA ARG A 3 5.72 -11.73 12.80
C ARG A 3 6.51 -11.36 11.54
N GLN A 4 7.60 -12.06 11.25
CA GLN A 4 8.41 -11.82 10.06
C GLN A 4 7.68 -12.11 8.75
N ASP A 5 6.62 -12.92 8.80
CA ASP A 5 5.85 -13.26 7.62
C ASP A 5 4.66 -12.32 7.39
N GLU A 6 4.44 -11.41 8.31
CA GLU A 6 3.36 -10.44 8.19
C GLU A 6 3.80 -9.24 7.37
N THR A 7 2.84 -8.69 6.64
CA THR A 7 2.99 -7.41 5.95
C THR A 7 2.05 -6.42 6.63
N ILE A 8 2.57 -5.26 6.99
CA ILE A 8 1.79 -4.24 7.67
C ILE A 8 1.50 -3.08 6.73
N PHE A 9 0.38 -2.41 6.96
CA PHE A 9 0.02 -1.24 6.19
C PHE A 9 -0.59 -0.18 7.11
N ALA A 10 -0.48 1.08 6.69
CA ALA A 10 -1.02 2.21 7.44
C ALA A 10 -1.19 3.42 6.54
N LEU A 11 -2.09 4.31 6.94
CA LEU A 11 -2.18 5.65 6.37
C LEU A 11 -1.04 6.48 6.96
N ALA A 12 -0.19 7.03 6.09
CA ALA A 12 0.96 7.83 6.51
C ALA A 12 0.66 9.32 6.63
N THR A 13 -0.38 9.80 5.93
CA THR A 13 -0.83 11.19 6.02
C THR A 13 -1.89 11.32 7.12
N PRO A 14 -2.10 12.53 7.67
CA PRO A 14 -3.18 12.72 8.66
C PRO A 14 -4.54 12.30 8.10
N ALA A 15 -5.37 11.71 8.95
CA ALA A 15 -6.74 11.37 8.59
C ALA A 15 -7.54 12.64 8.30
N GLY A 16 -8.56 12.51 7.43
CA GLY A 16 -9.42 13.61 7.06
C GLY A 16 -9.21 14.05 5.63
N ARG A 17 -9.68 15.23 5.31
CA ARG A 17 -9.58 15.76 3.94
C ARG A 17 -8.16 16.22 3.64
N ALA A 18 -7.65 15.76 2.51
CA ALA A 18 -6.37 16.18 1.97
C ALA A 18 -6.43 16.07 0.45
N ALA A 19 -5.52 16.73 -0.26
CA ALA A 19 -5.43 16.58 -1.71
C ALA A 19 -5.00 15.16 -2.07
N VAL A 20 -4.07 14.61 -1.29
CA VAL A 20 -3.49 13.27 -1.49
C VAL A 20 -3.43 12.57 -0.15
N GLN A 21 -3.72 11.27 -0.14
CA GLN A 21 -3.44 10.42 1.00
C GLN A 21 -2.44 9.35 0.60
N ILE A 22 -1.51 9.06 1.49
CA ILE A 22 -0.42 8.13 1.23
C ILE A 22 -0.55 6.94 2.15
N PHE A 23 -0.58 5.75 1.56
CA PHE A 23 -0.61 4.48 2.30
C PHE A 23 0.75 3.81 2.17
N ARG A 24 1.26 3.33 3.28
CA ARG A 24 2.52 2.61 3.37
C ARG A 24 2.26 1.14 3.59
N VAL A 25 3.06 0.31 2.90
CA VAL A 25 3.00 -1.15 3.03
C VAL A 25 4.42 -1.66 3.23
N SER A 26 4.66 -2.40 4.29
CA SER A 26 6.00 -2.90 4.60
C SER A 26 5.97 -4.37 4.97
N GLY A 27 6.82 -5.16 4.35
CA GLY A 27 6.94 -6.58 4.59
C GLY A 27 7.04 -7.39 3.31
N LYS A 28 7.10 -8.71 3.47
CA LYS A 28 7.29 -9.63 2.33
C LYS A 28 6.19 -9.56 1.29
N GLY A 29 5.00 -9.10 1.65
CA GLY A 29 3.87 -9.00 0.74
C GLY A 29 3.77 -7.69 -0.03
N ALA A 30 4.72 -6.75 0.15
CA ALA A 30 4.60 -5.43 -0.49
C ALA A 30 4.54 -5.53 -2.02
N ALA A 31 5.35 -6.38 -2.64
CA ALA A 31 5.31 -6.58 -4.09
C ALA A 31 3.96 -7.16 -4.53
N ARG A 32 3.42 -8.10 -3.75
CA ARG A 32 2.11 -8.70 -4.03
C ARG A 32 1.00 -7.65 -4.00
N ALA A 33 1.05 -6.73 -3.04
CA ALA A 33 0.06 -5.66 -2.96
C ALA A 33 0.07 -4.83 -4.24
N LEU A 34 1.24 -4.47 -4.73
CA LEU A 34 1.35 -3.70 -5.96
C LEU A 34 0.84 -4.49 -7.18
N ARG A 35 1.25 -5.75 -7.32
CA ARG A 35 0.79 -6.58 -8.43
C ARG A 35 -0.72 -6.78 -8.40
N ARG A 36 -1.27 -7.05 -7.23
CA ARG A 36 -2.69 -7.37 -7.08
C ARG A 36 -3.58 -6.15 -7.21
N LEU A 37 -3.19 -5.04 -6.57
CA LEU A 37 -4.06 -3.86 -6.48
C LEU A 37 -3.70 -2.76 -7.48
N ALA A 38 -2.50 -2.76 -8.03
CA ALA A 38 -2.08 -1.79 -9.04
C ALA A 38 -1.80 -2.43 -10.39
N GLY A 39 -1.95 -3.74 -10.50
CA GLY A 39 -1.84 -4.46 -11.77
C GLY A 39 -0.44 -4.75 -12.24
N ARG A 40 0.59 -4.21 -11.59
CA ARG A 40 1.99 -4.45 -11.96
C ARG A 40 2.93 -4.04 -10.85
N LEU A 41 4.16 -4.54 -10.91
CA LEU A 41 5.24 -4.11 -10.04
C LEU A 41 6.03 -3.02 -10.76
N PRO A 42 6.03 -1.77 -10.26
CA PRO A 42 6.81 -0.69 -10.88
C PRO A 42 8.30 -0.93 -10.78
N GLN A 43 9.07 -0.19 -11.59
CA GLN A 43 10.51 -0.15 -11.39
C GLN A 43 10.85 0.42 -10.01
N PRO A 44 11.89 -0.10 -9.34
CA PRO A 44 12.26 0.38 -8.02
C PRO A 44 12.47 1.90 -7.99
N ARG A 45 11.85 2.54 -7.01
CA ARG A 45 11.97 3.97 -6.70
C ARG A 45 11.49 4.91 -7.80
N VAL A 46 10.66 4.42 -8.73
CA VAL A 46 10.06 5.24 -9.78
C VAL A 46 8.57 5.37 -9.51
N MET A 47 8.11 6.58 -9.24
CA MET A 47 6.67 6.84 -9.07
C MET A 47 5.95 6.49 -10.37
N THR A 48 4.93 5.64 -10.27
CA THR A 48 4.29 5.05 -11.43
C THR A 48 2.78 5.23 -11.35
N TYR A 49 2.21 5.81 -12.40
CA TYR A 49 0.76 6.01 -12.52
C TYR A 49 0.08 4.67 -12.73
N SER A 50 -0.98 4.40 -11.95
CA SER A 50 -1.64 3.10 -11.97
C SER A 50 -3.12 3.24 -11.66
N THR A 51 -3.93 2.36 -12.25
CA THR A 51 -5.31 2.15 -11.83
C THR A 51 -5.29 1.21 -10.63
N ILE A 52 -5.85 1.66 -9.52
CA ILE A 52 -5.89 0.89 -8.28
C ILE A 52 -7.25 0.22 -8.17
N THR A 53 -7.25 -1.08 -7.91
CA THR A 53 -8.46 -1.89 -7.79
C THR A 53 -8.50 -2.62 -6.45
N ASP A 54 -9.69 -3.12 -6.10
CA ASP A 54 -9.80 -4.08 -5.01
C ASP A 54 -9.40 -5.49 -5.49
N ILE A 55 -9.53 -6.49 -4.62
CA ILE A 55 -9.11 -7.85 -4.96
C ILE A 55 -9.99 -8.50 -6.03
N ASP A 56 -11.19 -7.96 -6.26
CA ASP A 56 -12.10 -8.46 -7.28
C ASP A 56 -11.98 -7.70 -8.60
N GLY A 57 -11.08 -6.73 -8.68
CA GLY A 57 -10.83 -5.97 -9.88
C GLY A 57 -11.68 -4.71 -10.04
N HIS A 58 -12.49 -4.36 -9.04
CA HIS A 58 -13.28 -3.13 -9.08
C HIS A 58 -12.38 -1.93 -8.82
N LYS A 59 -12.53 -0.89 -9.65
CA LYS A 59 -11.70 0.31 -9.56
C LYS A 59 -11.97 1.05 -8.25
N ILE A 60 -10.88 1.39 -7.55
CA ILE A 60 -10.92 2.25 -6.37
C ILE A 60 -10.56 3.68 -6.76
N ASP A 61 -9.45 3.86 -7.48
CA ASP A 61 -8.93 5.17 -7.84
C ASP A 61 -7.89 5.02 -8.95
N VAL A 62 -7.42 6.14 -9.44
CA VAL A 62 -6.20 6.21 -10.25
C VAL A 62 -5.21 7.05 -9.48
N GLY A 63 -4.01 6.53 -9.28
CA GLY A 63 -3.02 7.22 -8.46
C GLY A 63 -1.60 6.81 -8.81
N MET A 64 -0.68 7.17 -7.92
CA MET A 64 0.73 6.86 -8.09
C MET A 64 1.13 5.76 -7.12
N THR A 65 2.01 4.88 -7.58
CA THR A 65 2.58 3.83 -6.73
C THR A 65 4.09 3.89 -6.78
N ALA A 66 4.73 3.37 -5.74
CA ALA A 66 6.18 3.27 -5.68
C ALA A 66 6.58 1.96 -5.03
N TRP A 67 7.65 1.37 -5.53
CA TRP A 67 8.21 0.10 -5.09
C TRP A 67 9.64 0.31 -4.59
N PHE A 68 9.93 -0.18 -3.39
CA PHE A 68 11.26 -0.08 -2.78
C PHE A 68 11.67 -1.47 -2.28
N PRO A 69 12.44 -2.24 -3.07
CA PRO A 69 12.89 -3.56 -2.62
C PRO A 69 13.90 -3.45 -1.47
N SER A 70 13.80 -4.38 -0.53
CA SER A 70 14.75 -4.52 0.58
C SER A 70 16.17 -4.67 0.03
N PRO A 71 17.17 -4.12 0.72
CA PRO A 71 17.11 -3.33 1.96
C PRO A 71 17.01 -1.82 1.72
N ALA A 72 17.05 -1.37 0.49
CA ALA A 72 17.09 0.07 0.14
C ALA A 72 15.68 0.67 0.16
N SER A 73 15.08 0.71 1.34
CA SER A 73 13.72 1.18 1.55
C SER A 73 13.62 1.96 2.86
N PRO A 74 12.50 2.72 3.07
CA PRO A 74 12.30 3.46 4.32
C PRO A 74 12.30 2.60 5.59
N THR A 75 11.88 1.34 5.49
CA THR A 75 11.81 0.43 6.63
C THR A 75 12.91 -0.62 6.64
N GLY A 76 13.71 -0.71 5.58
CA GLY A 76 14.69 -1.77 5.39
C GLY A 76 14.11 -3.07 4.86
N GLU A 77 12.79 -3.18 4.82
CA GLU A 77 12.05 -4.32 4.26
C GLU A 77 11.58 -3.99 2.84
N ASP A 78 11.01 -4.96 2.14
CA ASP A 78 10.24 -4.68 0.94
C ASP A 78 9.14 -3.69 1.31
N TYR A 79 8.96 -2.65 0.50
CA TYR A 79 8.13 -1.52 0.87
C TYR A 79 7.43 -0.96 -0.35
N ALA A 80 6.18 -0.56 -0.17
CA ALA A 80 5.39 0.04 -1.22
C ALA A 80 4.64 1.27 -0.70
N GLU A 81 4.32 2.18 -1.61
CA GLU A 81 3.44 3.31 -1.33
C GLU A 81 2.35 3.39 -2.37
N PHE A 82 1.16 3.75 -1.90
CA PHE A 82 0.02 4.08 -2.73
C PHE A 82 -0.35 5.53 -2.45
N HIS A 83 -0.30 6.38 -3.47
CA HIS A 83 -0.64 7.80 -3.38
C HIS A 83 -1.97 7.99 -4.11
N LEU A 84 -3.03 8.21 -3.36
CA LEU A 84 -4.39 8.28 -3.88
C LEU A 84 -5.01 9.64 -3.59
N HIS A 85 -6.15 9.93 -4.24
CA HIS A 85 -6.92 11.13 -3.94
C HIS A 85 -7.40 11.09 -2.49
N GLY A 86 -7.44 12.25 -1.85
CA GLY A 86 -7.59 12.38 -0.41
C GLY A 86 -9.03 12.26 0.10
N THR A 87 -9.90 11.50 -0.53
CA THR A 87 -11.25 11.29 -0.03
C THR A 87 -11.30 10.11 0.94
N PRO A 88 -12.04 10.23 2.07
CA PRO A 88 -12.12 9.13 3.04
C PRO A 88 -12.65 7.83 2.45
N HIS A 89 -13.59 7.90 1.50
CA HIS A 89 -14.14 6.70 0.87
C HIS A 89 -13.07 5.90 0.14
N ILE A 90 -12.23 6.57 -0.65
CA ILE A 90 -11.14 5.92 -1.38
C ILE A 90 -10.19 5.25 -0.40
N GLY A 91 -9.84 5.94 0.69
CA GLY A 91 -8.97 5.38 1.71
C GLY A 91 -9.54 4.13 2.35
N ARG A 92 -10.84 4.14 2.69
CA ARG A 92 -11.48 2.96 3.27
C ARG A 92 -11.45 1.77 2.31
N MET A 93 -11.70 2.02 1.02
CA MET A 93 -11.70 0.96 0.02
C MET A 93 -10.32 0.33 -0.12
N LEU A 94 -9.26 1.13 -0.14
CA LEU A 94 -7.91 0.59 -0.21
C LEU A 94 -7.54 -0.19 1.05
N MET A 95 -7.87 0.33 2.22
CA MET A 95 -7.57 -0.36 3.49
C MET A 95 -8.26 -1.72 3.55
N LEU A 96 -9.52 -1.80 3.12
CA LEU A 96 -10.23 -3.08 3.05
C LEU A 96 -9.57 -4.05 2.08
N ALA A 97 -9.14 -3.56 0.92
CA ALA A 97 -8.47 -4.41 -0.07
C ALA A 97 -7.14 -4.95 0.47
N LEU A 98 -6.34 -4.11 1.12
CA LEU A 98 -5.08 -4.54 1.73
C LEU A 98 -5.31 -5.58 2.83
N GLU A 99 -6.31 -5.35 3.66
CA GLU A 99 -6.64 -6.26 4.77
C GLU A 99 -7.04 -7.65 4.29
N GLN A 100 -7.59 -7.76 3.08
CA GLN A 100 -8.01 -9.03 2.49
C GLN A 100 -6.86 -9.83 1.90
N LEU A 101 -5.67 -9.25 1.75
CA LEU A 101 -4.52 -9.99 1.25
C LEU A 101 -3.95 -10.90 2.33
N PRO A 102 -3.46 -12.11 1.95
CA PRO A 102 -2.93 -13.06 2.93
C PRO A 102 -1.78 -12.49 3.74
N ALA A 103 -1.83 -12.64 5.06
CA ALA A 103 -0.79 -12.21 6.00
C ALA A 103 -0.59 -10.69 6.07
N PHE A 104 -1.61 -9.92 5.67
CA PHE A 104 -1.61 -8.47 5.80
C PHE A 104 -2.41 -8.08 7.05
N ARG A 105 -1.93 -7.04 7.74
CA ARG A 105 -2.69 -6.45 8.85
C ARG A 105 -2.39 -4.96 8.98
N LEU A 106 -3.33 -4.25 9.56
CA LEU A 106 -3.12 -2.85 9.91
C LEU A 106 -1.99 -2.75 10.94
N ALA A 107 -1.09 -1.80 10.73
CA ALA A 107 0.02 -1.57 11.64
C ALA A 107 -0.48 -1.08 13.01
N ASP A 108 0.21 -1.50 14.07
CA ASP A 108 0.01 -0.94 15.39
C ASP A 108 0.61 0.47 15.45
N ALA A 109 0.18 1.26 16.42
CA ALA A 109 0.72 2.60 16.61
C ALA A 109 2.24 2.53 16.77
N GLY A 110 2.96 3.31 15.96
CA GLY A 110 4.42 3.39 16.02
C GLY A 110 5.15 2.20 15.41
N GLU A 111 4.47 1.30 14.73
CA GLU A 111 5.10 0.11 14.16
C GLU A 111 5.94 0.40 12.90
N PHE A 112 5.61 1.44 12.18
CA PHE A 112 6.42 1.88 11.04
C PHE A 112 7.67 2.62 11.48
#